data_56f4454a3ab15f9e58a254f29334b7db
#
_entry.id   56f4454a3ab15f9e58a254f29334b7db
#
_cell.length_a   1.000
_cell.length_b   1.000
_cell.length_c   1.000
_cell.angle_alpha   90.00
_cell.angle_beta   90.00
_cell.angle_gamma   90.00
#
_symmetry.space_group_name_H-M   'P 1'
#
loop_
_entity.id
_entity.type
_entity.pdbx_description
1 polymer ?
#
loop_
_entity_poly.entity_id
_entity_poly.type
_entity_poly.pdbx_seq_one_letter_code
_entity_poly.pdbx_strand_id
1 'polypeptide(L)'
;MNTEVKKLINPGRTYVMYYIAKFCFTILTCMETYYIASYTTDAALIPVVLVFIPLTIPTIVDFIMSFLNGIILEKMPHPLGKYTFWMAIGPIVASICYAIVYIRFDDDKTCAIIMCAMIIIAHFFWNIAEITHTSVPSIMTDEVKQRSTLSMLQSSGSSVATFVFGLVALPIINAVNEKTGTLTQGYFALTVICGVLYIIGYLLLAFTIRGMEKREEELVAAAAARKAAEAHNEKAAKLSGKEMLQSFFGNGPLVALTLMQLFTWLCGFVPMGFTVYFFRCSLGAMAMMSLFVSGRSLAGMFAMFLFPVYQKLFKGNKKRMLLTCNLISIAWYFIFYFLRCNVMAYIVVSILVRLFAGPGAMNTLAFYADAATYAQWKTGADSRAFVMSLYTIPLKLALLIRGVLTSAILVALNYDPGLEPSTYKEPFFFVYVLLSGIFSLIAWLIMLFGYHLSEAKVTQMALEIQQRSTNSST
;
A
#
# COMPACT_ATOMS: atom_id res chain seq x y z
N MET A 1 23.08 -19.39 -27.63
CA MET A 1 21.84 -20.21 -27.53
C MET A 1 20.68 -19.26 -27.26
N ASN A 2 19.72 -19.12 -28.17
CA ASN A 2 18.56 -18.25 -28.00
C ASN A 2 17.70 -18.81 -26.87
N THR A 3 17.80 -18.22 -25.66
CA THR A 3 16.78 -18.37 -24.62
C THR A 3 15.54 -17.67 -25.15
N GLU A 4 14.53 -18.41 -25.59
CA GLU A 4 13.23 -17.83 -25.96
C GLU A 4 12.69 -17.05 -24.75
N VAL A 5 12.61 -15.74 -24.89
CA VAL A 5 12.02 -14.84 -23.89
C VAL A 5 10.54 -15.19 -23.76
N LYS A 6 10.11 -15.60 -22.57
CA LYS A 6 8.72 -15.94 -22.28
C LYS A 6 7.84 -14.70 -22.49
N LYS A 7 6.92 -14.77 -23.44
CA LYS A 7 5.95 -13.69 -23.76
C LYS A 7 4.55 -14.07 -23.31
N LEU A 8 3.73 -13.07 -23.06
CA LEU A 8 2.30 -13.26 -22.78
C LEU A 8 1.59 -13.94 -23.96
N ILE A 9 0.82 -15.00 -23.69
CA ILE A 9 0.10 -15.75 -24.73
C ILE A 9 -1.03 -14.90 -25.33
N ASN A 10 -1.77 -14.13 -24.50
CA ASN A 10 -2.83 -13.21 -24.91
C ASN A 10 -2.67 -11.89 -24.14
N PRO A 11 -1.77 -10.97 -24.60
CA PRO A 11 -1.46 -9.76 -23.85
C PRO A 11 -2.69 -8.92 -23.48
N GLY A 12 -3.60 -8.70 -24.43
CA GLY A 12 -4.79 -7.88 -24.21
C GLY A 12 -5.70 -8.42 -23.10
N ARG A 13 -6.04 -9.72 -23.16
CA ARG A 13 -6.88 -10.36 -22.14
C ARG A 13 -6.18 -10.35 -20.78
N THR A 14 -4.90 -10.66 -20.74
CA THR A 14 -4.12 -10.70 -19.49
C THR A 14 -4.05 -9.33 -18.85
N TYR A 15 -3.79 -8.27 -19.61
CA TYR A 15 -3.74 -6.90 -19.09
C TYR A 15 -5.09 -6.47 -18.50
N VAL A 16 -6.20 -6.77 -19.19
CA VAL A 16 -7.54 -6.44 -18.71
C VAL A 16 -7.87 -7.20 -17.42
N MET A 17 -7.63 -8.52 -17.37
CA MET A 17 -7.94 -9.32 -16.18
C MET A 17 -7.06 -8.95 -14.98
N TYR A 18 -5.79 -8.66 -15.22
CA TYR A 18 -4.86 -8.20 -14.19
C TYR A 18 -5.27 -6.83 -13.61
N TYR A 19 -5.69 -5.90 -14.48
CA TYR A 19 -6.23 -4.61 -14.08
C TYR A 19 -7.53 -4.74 -13.27
N ILE A 20 -8.49 -5.54 -13.75
CA ILE A 20 -9.78 -5.77 -13.08
C ILE A 20 -9.56 -6.39 -11.69
N ALA A 21 -8.67 -7.37 -11.56
CA ALA A 21 -8.37 -7.99 -10.28
C ALA A 21 -7.86 -6.96 -9.27
N LYS A 22 -6.90 -6.09 -9.66
CA LYS A 22 -6.40 -5.04 -8.76
C LYS A 22 -7.44 -3.98 -8.45
N PHE A 23 -8.27 -3.60 -9.42
CA PHE A 23 -9.40 -2.71 -9.21
C PHE A 23 -10.36 -3.27 -8.14
N CYS A 24 -10.80 -4.52 -8.30
CA CYS A 24 -11.73 -5.17 -7.37
C CYS A 24 -11.14 -5.37 -5.97
N PHE A 25 -9.87 -5.74 -5.88
CA PHE A 25 -9.13 -5.80 -4.62
C PHE A 25 -9.14 -4.45 -3.89
N THR A 26 -8.80 -3.38 -4.60
CA THR A 26 -8.69 -2.05 -4.00
C THR A 26 -10.04 -1.52 -3.53
N ILE A 27 -11.14 -1.85 -4.20
CA ILE A 27 -12.49 -1.46 -3.74
C ILE A 27 -12.77 -2.02 -2.34
N LEU A 28 -12.46 -3.29 -2.08
CA LEU A 28 -12.63 -3.87 -0.74
C LEU A 28 -11.68 -3.25 0.28
N THR A 29 -10.42 -2.98 -0.10
CA THR A 29 -9.46 -2.32 0.80
C THR A 29 -9.87 -0.90 1.17
N CYS A 30 -10.57 -0.18 0.29
CA CYS A 30 -11.11 1.13 0.60
C CYS A 30 -12.16 1.07 1.71
N MET A 31 -12.96 0.00 1.79
CA MET A 31 -13.96 -0.19 2.84
C MET A 31 -13.31 -0.21 4.22
N GLU A 32 -12.25 -0.98 4.40
CA GLU A 32 -11.48 -0.97 5.65
C GLU A 32 -10.78 0.37 5.89
N THR A 33 -10.15 0.91 4.86
CA THR A 33 -9.29 2.09 5.03
C THR A 33 -10.07 3.33 5.45
N TYR A 34 -11.27 3.52 4.92
CA TYR A 34 -12.06 4.75 5.15
C TYR A 34 -13.17 4.56 6.17
N TYR A 35 -13.71 3.35 6.33
CA TYR A 35 -14.98 3.18 7.05
C TYR A 35 -14.91 2.28 8.28
N ILE A 36 -13.87 1.45 8.47
CA ILE A 36 -13.83 0.50 9.60
C ILE A 36 -13.90 1.22 10.96
N ALA A 37 -13.17 2.33 11.13
CA ALA A 37 -13.17 3.06 12.38
C ALA A 37 -14.55 3.69 12.66
N SER A 38 -15.11 4.42 11.69
CA SER A 38 -16.43 5.04 11.84
C SER A 38 -17.57 4.02 11.92
N TYR A 39 -17.46 2.87 11.25
CA TYR A 39 -18.41 1.78 11.49
C TYR A 39 -18.38 1.31 12.94
N THR A 40 -17.19 1.06 13.47
CA THR A 40 -17.01 0.56 14.84
C THR A 40 -17.59 1.51 15.87
N THR A 41 -17.35 2.83 15.73
CA THR A 41 -17.80 3.82 16.73
C THR A 41 -19.20 4.35 16.46
N ASP A 42 -19.51 4.72 15.20
CA ASP A 42 -20.70 5.52 14.88
C ASP A 42 -21.91 4.64 14.46
N ALA A 43 -21.67 3.49 13.83
CA ALA A 43 -22.74 2.61 13.38
C ALA A 43 -22.94 1.41 14.29
N ALA A 44 -21.87 0.71 14.67
CA ALA A 44 -21.93 -0.42 15.59
C ALA A 44 -21.99 0.02 17.06
N LEU A 45 -21.71 1.31 17.37
CA LEU A 45 -21.77 1.90 18.71
C LEU A 45 -20.96 1.12 19.75
N ILE A 46 -19.80 0.60 19.34
CA ILE A 46 -18.90 -0.11 20.26
C ILE A 46 -18.26 0.93 21.19
N PRO A 47 -18.30 0.74 22.50
CA PRO A 47 -17.64 1.63 23.45
C PRO A 47 -16.17 1.88 23.10
N VAL A 48 -15.74 3.15 23.15
CA VAL A 48 -14.42 3.55 22.68
C VAL A 48 -13.28 2.79 23.35
N VAL A 49 -13.46 2.35 24.60
CA VAL A 49 -12.50 1.52 25.35
C VAL A 49 -12.27 0.16 24.69
N LEU A 50 -13.28 -0.39 23.98
CA LEU A 50 -13.19 -1.68 23.29
C LEU A 50 -12.70 -1.54 21.84
N VAL A 51 -12.66 -0.33 21.29
CA VAL A 51 -12.32 -0.06 19.88
C VAL A 51 -10.90 -0.52 19.53
N PHE A 52 -9.98 -0.55 20.52
CA PHE A 52 -8.62 -1.05 20.27
C PHE A 52 -8.60 -2.53 19.86
N ILE A 53 -9.59 -3.34 20.27
CA ILE A 53 -9.66 -4.76 19.95
C ILE A 53 -9.74 -4.96 18.43
N PRO A 54 -10.75 -4.42 17.69
CA PRO A 54 -10.86 -4.59 16.25
C PRO A 54 -9.92 -3.70 15.42
N LEU A 55 -9.40 -2.59 15.96
CA LEU A 55 -8.56 -1.68 15.16
C LEU A 55 -7.05 -1.88 15.37
N THR A 56 -6.61 -2.34 16.54
CA THR A 56 -5.18 -2.46 16.85
C THR A 56 -4.67 -3.89 16.78
N ILE A 57 -5.37 -4.84 17.41
CA ILE A 57 -4.90 -6.23 17.48
C ILE A 57 -4.72 -6.84 16.08
N PRO A 58 -5.69 -6.71 15.14
CA PRO A 58 -5.52 -7.24 13.80
C PRO A 58 -4.32 -6.65 13.06
N THR A 59 -4.02 -5.36 13.22
CA THR A 59 -2.87 -4.73 12.55
C THR A 59 -1.53 -5.22 13.09
N ILE A 60 -1.44 -5.54 14.39
CA ILE A 60 -0.26 -6.17 14.98
C ILE A 60 -0.06 -7.58 14.41
N VAL A 61 -1.13 -8.37 14.38
CA VAL A 61 -1.10 -9.74 13.83
C VAL A 61 -0.76 -9.70 12.34
N ASP A 62 -1.37 -8.79 11.56
CA ASP A 62 -1.08 -8.60 10.13
C ASP A 62 0.40 -8.28 9.88
N PHE A 63 0.97 -7.39 10.68
CA PHE A 63 2.39 -7.05 10.60
C PHE A 63 3.28 -8.29 10.78
N ILE A 64 3.02 -9.10 11.79
CA ILE A 64 3.77 -10.35 12.06
C ILE A 64 3.56 -11.36 10.94
N MET A 65 2.30 -11.58 10.53
CA MET A 65 1.94 -12.56 9.50
C MET A 65 2.47 -12.17 8.11
N SER A 66 2.69 -10.89 7.83
CA SER A 66 3.23 -10.45 6.55
C SER A 66 4.62 -11.03 6.24
N PHE A 67 5.42 -11.36 7.26
CA PHE A 67 6.70 -12.06 7.11
C PHE A 67 6.52 -13.56 6.87
N LEU A 68 5.44 -14.15 7.37
CA LEU A 68 5.17 -15.59 7.30
C LEU A 68 4.42 -15.97 6.02
N ASN A 69 3.58 -15.09 5.49
CA ASN A 69 2.71 -15.39 4.35
C ASN A 69 3.49 -15.80 3.09
N GLY A 70 4.65 -15.19 2.83
CA GLY A 70 5.53 -15.60 1.73
C GLY A 70 6.06 -17.03 1.90
N ILE A 71 6.47 -17.39 3.12
CA ILE A 71 6.98 -18.73 3.45
C ILE A 71 5.86 -19.76 3.35
N ILE A 72 4.65 -19.42 3.82
CA ILE A 72 3.47 -20.29 3.73
C ILE A 72 3.14 -20.55 2.27
N LEU A 73 3.10 -19.50 1.44
CA LEU A 73 2.83 -19.63 0.02
C LEU A 73 3.85 -20.55 -0.69
N GLU A 74 5.13 -20.47 -0.32
CA GLU A 74 6.17 -21.31 -0.91
C GLU A 74 6.08 -22.78 -0.50
N LYS A 75 5.63 -23.06 0.73
CA LYS A 75 5.61 -24.42 1.31
C LYS A 75 4.31 -25.18 1.06
N MET A 76 3.27 -24.55 0.51
CA MET A 76 1.97 -25.17 0.28
C MET A 76 1.67 -25.35 -1.21
N PRO A 77 2.30 -26.32 -1.89
CA PRO A 77 1.95 -26.65 -3.27
C PRO A 77 0.52 -27.19 -3.36
N HIS A 78 -0.18 -26.86 -4.46
CA HIS A 78 -1.55 -27.34 -4.67
C HIS A 78 -1.72 -27.85 -6.10
N PRO A 79 -2.54 -28.91 -6.34
CA PRO A 79 -2.75 -29.51 -7.67
C PRO A 79 -3.29 -28.53 -8.73
N LEU A 80 -4.01 -27.49 -8.32
CA LEU A 80 -4.52 -26.43 -9.21
C LEU A 80 -3.46 -25.38 -9.59
N GLY A 81 -2.26 -25.47 -9.01
CA GLY A 81 -1.24 -24.44 -9.05
C GLY A 81 -1.20 -23.64 -7.74
N LYS A 82 0.00 -23.32 -7.32
CA LYS A 82 0.28 -22.61 -6.06
C LYS A 82 -0.41 -21.23 -6.01
N TYR A 83 -0.29 -20.44 -7.07
CA TYR A 83 -0.88 -19.10 -7.15
C TYR A 83 -2.37 -19.14 -7.51
N THR A 84 -2.77 -19.98 -8.46
CA THR A 84 -4.17 -20.12 -8.90
C THR A 84 -5.10 -20.50 -7.74
N PHE A 85 -4.67 -21.42 -6.87
CA PHE A 85 -5.44 -21.84 -5.71
C PHE A 85 -5.71 -20.67 -4.73
N TRP A 86 -4.66 -19.96 -4.33
CA TRP A 86 -4.81 -18.87 -3.37
C TRP A 86 -5.55 -17.66 -3.94
N MET A 87 -5.42 -17.41 -5.26
CA MET A 87 -6.23 -16.41 -5.96
C MET A 87 -7.71 -16.75 -6.03
N ALA A 88 -8.06 -18.03 -6.01
CA ALA A 88 -9.47 -18.46 -5.98
C ALA A 88 -10.06 -18.45 -4.56
N ILE A 89 -9.36 -19.04 -3.60
CA ILE A 89 -9.84 -19.24 -2.23
C ILE A 89 -9.71 -17.97 -1.37
N GLY A 90 -8.60 -17.25 -1.51
CA GLY A 90 -8.30 -16.08 -0.69
C GLY A 90 -9.39 -15.02 -0.71
N PRO A 91 -9.85 -14.55 -1.88
CA PRO A 91 -10.94 -13.59 -1.98
C PRO A 91 -12.26 -14.06 -1.41
N ILE A 92 -12.60 -15.35 -1.55
CA ILE A 92 -13.85 -15.92 -1.03
C ILE A 92 -13.85 -15.83 0.50
N VAL A 93 -12.81 -16.37 1.16
CA VAL A 93 -12.74 -16.38 2.63
C VAL A 93 -12.63 -14.93 3.16
N ALA A 94 -11.77 -14.10 2.57
CA ALA A 94 -11.63 -12.71 2.99
C ALA A 94 -12.95 -11.94 2.88
N SER A 95 -13.70 -12.09 1.78
CA SER A 95 -14.98 -11.39 1.58
C SER A 95 -16.04 -11.84 2.56
N ILE A 96 -16.14 -13.14 2.88
CA ILE A 96 -17.07 -13.66 3.88
C ILE A 96 -16.72 -13.11 5.26
N CYS A 97 -15.43 -13.15 5.64
CA CYS A 97 -15.00 -12.61 6.92
C CYS A 97 -15.26 -11.11 7.02
N TYR A 98 -14.97 -10.33 5.95
CA TYR A 98 -15.30 -8.90 5.94
C TYR A 98 -16.80 -8.62 6.01
N ALA A 99 -17.65 -9.43 5.38
CA ALA A 99 -19.10 -9.28 5.54
C ALA A 99 -19.52 -9.46 7.01
N ILE A 100 -18.94 -10.45 7.71
CA ILE A 100 -19.23 -10.69 9.15
C ILE A 100 -18.73 -9.51 10.02
N VAL A 101 -17.60 -8.86 9.69
CA VAL A 101 -17.10 -7.68 10.41
C VAL A 101 -18.15 -6.56 10.48
N TYR A 102 -18.96 -6.39 9.43
CA TYR A 102 -20.00 -5.35 9.36
C TYR A 102 -21.39 -5.83 9.82
N ILE A 103 -21.44 -6.90 10.63
CA ILE A 103 -22.64 -7.35 11.33
C ILE A 103 -22.55 -6.91 12.79
N ARG A 104 -23.61 -6.26 13.29
CA ARG A 104 -23.73 -5.89 14.70
C ARG A 104 -24.29 -7.05 15.50
N PHE A 105 -23.59 -7.44 16.54
CA PHE A 105 -24.02 -8.41 17.54
C PHE A 105 -24.49 -7.67 18.81
N ASP A 106 -25.39 -8.26 19.57
CA ASP A 106 -26.04 -7.59 20.72
C ASP A 106 -25.04 -7.16 21.82
N ASP A 107 -24.10 -8.02 22.16
CA ASP A 107 -23.09 -7.73 23.17
C ASP A 107 -21.87 -7.03 22.55
N ASP A 108 -21.52 -5.85 23.09
CA ASP A 108 -20.42 -5.01 22.59
C ASP A 108 -19.06 -5.72 22.59
N LYS A 109 -18.76 -6.43 23.67
CA LYS A 109 -17.48 -7.14 23.81
C LYS A 109 -17.40 -8.30 22.84
N THR A 110 -18.45 -9.07 22.71
CA THR A 110 -18.57 -10.17 21.75
C THR A 110 -18.46 -9.64 20.32
N CYS A 111 -19.14 -8.54 20.02
CA CYS A 111 -19.04 -7.86 18.71
C CYS A 111 -17.58 -7.46 18.40
N ALA A 112 -16.90 -6.79 19.33
CA ALA A 112 -15.50 -6.36 19.16
C ALA A 112 -14.54 -7.57 18.95
N ILE A 113 -14.75 -8.67 19.68
CA ILE A 113 -13.94 -9.89 19.55
C ILE A 113 -14.18 -10.58 18.21
N ILE A 114 -15.44 -10.71 17.77
CA ILE A 114 -15.78 -11.30 16.46
C ILE A 114 -15.18 -10.45 15.33
N MET A 115 -15.35 -9.13 15.39
CA MET A 115 -14.72 -8.23 14.42
C MET A 115 -13.20 -8.45 14.36
N CYS A 116 -12.53 -8.48 15.51
CA CYS A 116 -11.09 -8.72 15.60
C CYS A 116 -10.71 -10.06 14.95
N ALA A 117 -11.37 -11.16 15.31
CA ALA A 117 -11.08 -12.48 14.77
C ALA A 117 -11.30 -12.54 13.25
N MET A 118 -12.41 -11.97 12.76
CA MET A 118 -12.74 -11.96 11.34
C MET A 118 -11.76 -11.10 10.52
N ILE A 119 -11.31 -9.95 11.04
CA ILE A 119 -10.31 -9.13 10.38
C ILE A 119 -8.98 -9.88 10.30
N ILE A 120 -8.54 -10.57 11.36
CA ILE A 120 -7.29 -11.36 11.36
C ILE A 120 -7.34 -12.45 10.28
N ILE A 121 -8.44 -13.20 10.22
CA ILE A 121 -8.63 -14.26 9.22
C ILE A 121 -8.68 -13.64 7.82
N ALA A 122 -9.44 -12.56 7.63
CA ALA A 122 -9.54 -11.87 6.35
C ALA A 122 -8.17 -11.37 5.86
N HIS A 123 -7.38 -10.74 6.74
CA HIS A 123 -6.03 -10.24 6.40
C HIS A 123 -5.08 -11.36 6.01
N PHE A 124 -5.14 -12.51 6.66
CA PHE A 124 -4.33 -13.66 6.28
C PHE A 124 -4.59 -14.08 4.82
N PHE A 125 -5.85 -14.33 4.47
CA PHE A 125 -6.24 -14.76 3.12
C PHE A 125 -6.06 -13.67 2.07
N TRP A 126 -6.37 -12.45 2.40
CA TRP A 126 -6.18 -11.27 1.56
C TRP A 126 -4.69 -11.03 1.23
N ASN A 127 -3.80 -11.06 2.23
CA ASN A 127 -2.38 -10.84 2.00
C ASN A 127 -1.77 -11.93 1.10
N ILE A 128 -2.14 -13.18 1.29
CA ILE A 128 -1.68 -14.26 0.40
C ILE A 128 -2.21 -14.02 -1.02
N ALA A 129 -3.47 -13.65 -1.19
CA ALA A 129 -4.03 -13.33 -2.50
C ALA A 129 -3.34 -12.11 -3.15
N GLU A 130 -2.96 -11.08 -2.37
CA GLU A 130 -2.19 -9.94 -2.89
C GLU A 130 -0.75 -10.31 -3.27
N ILE A 131 -0.07 -11.15 -2.47
CA ILE A 131 1.26 -11.66 -2.80
C ILE A 131 1.20 -12.44 -4.12
N THR A 132 0.19 -13.29 -4.29
CA THR A 132 0.01 -14.03 -5.55
C THR A 132 -0.23 -13.10 -6.72
N HIS A 133 -1.09 -12.09 -6.58
CA HIS A 133 -1.34 -11.08 -7.61
C HIS A 133 -0.06 -10.33 -8.01
N THR A 134 0.74 -9.88 -7.03
CA THR A 134 1.99 -9.15 -7.29
C THR A 134 3.08 -10.03 -7.89
N SER A 135 3.01 -11.35 -7.72
CA SER A 135 3.93 -12.32 -8.30
C SER A 135 3.60 -12.68 -9.76
N VAL A 136 2.33 -12.50 -10.19
CA VAL A 136 1.84 -12.85 -11.52
C VAL A 136 2.69 -12.30 -12.67
N PRO A 137 3.15 -11.02 -12.65
CA PRO A 137 3.99 -10.51 -13.75
C PRO A 137 5.28 -11.30 -13.96
N SER A 138 5.89 -11.83 -12.90
CA SER A 138 7.12 -12.64 -13.00
C SER A 138 6.85 -14.02 -13.58
N ILE A 139 5.66 -14.58 -13.31
CA ILE A 139 5.22 -15.89 -13.80
C ILE A 139 4.85 -15.85 -15.28
N MET A 140 4.22 -14.74 -15.70
CA MET A 140 3.64 -14.63 -17.03
C MET A 140 4.64 -14.28 -18.13
N THR A 141 5.63 -13.45 -17.82
CA THR A 141 6.52 -12.92 -18.86
C THR A 141 7.91 -12.56 -18.35
N ASP A 142 8.92 -12.76 -19.21
CA ASP A 142 10.29 -12.31 -19.00
C ASP A 142 10.57 -10.97 -19.72
N GLU A 143 9.63 -10.51 -20.55
CA GLU A 143 9.76 -9.26 -21.28
C GLU A 143 9.60 -8.04 -20.36
N VAL A 144 10.66 -7.26 -20.20
CA VAL A 144 10.69 -6.08 -19.31
C VAL A 144 9.57 -5.10 -19.61
N LYS A 145 9.26 -4.87 -20.90
CA LYS A 145 8.19 -3.97 -21.33
C LYS A 145 6.81 -4.45 -20.84
N GLN A 146 6.53 -5.75 -20.94
CA GLN A 146 5.26 -6.33 -20.48
C GLN A 146 5.15 -6.28 -18.96
N ARG A 147 6.23 -6.57 -18.21
CA ARG A 147 6.26 -6.43 -16.74
C ARG A 147 6.00 -4.98 -16.30
N SER A 148 6.63 -4.02 -16.97
CA SER A 148 6.41 -2.59 -16.72
C SER A 148 4.96 -2.18 -16.98
N THR A 149 4.35 -2.67 -18.07
CA THR A 149 2.93 -2.43 -18.38
C THR A 149 2.01 -2.99 -17.29
N LEU A 150 2.25 -4.23 -16.82
CA LEU A 150 1.48 -4.83 -15.73
C LEU A 150 1.59 -4.01 -14.43
N SER A 151 2.79 -3.54 -14.07
CA SER A 151 2.99 -2.69 -12.88
C SER A 151 2.25 -1.34 -13.00
N MET A 152 2.24 -0.75 -14.19
CA MET A 152 1.47 0.47 -14.47
C MET A 152 -0.04 0.22 -14.34
N LEU A 153 -0.53 -0.90 -14.87
CA LEU A 153 -1.94 -1.30 -14.78
C LEU A 153 -2.37 -1.56 -13.33
N GLN A 154 -1.48 -2.14 -12.50
CA GLN A 154 -1.72 -2.32 -11.07
C GLN A 154 -1.94 -0.97 -10.36
N SER A 155 -1.06 -0.01 -10.59
CA SER A 155 -1.17 1.33 -9.97
C SER A 155 -2.40 2.09 -10.47
N SER A 156 -2.68 2.03 -11.77
CA SER A 156 -3.85 2.64 -12.39
C SER A 156 -5.14 2.00 -11.88
N GLY A 157 -5.20 0.67 -11.78
CA GLY A 157 -6.34 -0.07 -11.25
C GLY A 157 -6.69 0.35 -9.83
N SER A 158 -5.68 0.51 -8.96
CA SER A 158 -5.89 1.01 -7.59
C SER A 158 -6.42 2.45 -7.56
N SER A 159 -5.90 3.32 -8.41
CA SER A 159 -6.35 4.73 -8.45
C SER A 159 -7.79 4.85 -8.96
N VAL A 160 -8.14 4.12 -10.03
CA VAL A 160 -9.51 4.14 -10.56
C VAL A 160 -10.49 3.49 -9.59
N ALA A 161 -10.09 2.42 -8.89
CA ALA A 161 -10.91 1.80 -7.85
C ALA A 161 -11.21 2.79 -6.71
N THR A 162 -10.21 3.49 -6.19
CA THR A 162 -10.41 4.51 -5.14
C THR A 162 -11.28 5.67 -5.62
N PHE A 163 -11.13 6.08 -6.89
CA PHE A 163 -11.98 7.10 -7.51
C PHE A 163 -13.44 6.64 -7.54
N VAL A 164 -13.73 5.46 -8.08
CA VAL A 164 -15.08 4.91 -8.18
C VAL A 164 -15.66 4.69 -6.77
N PHE A 165 -14.90 4.09 -5.86
CA PHE A 165 -15.32 3.88 -4.49
C PHE A 165 -15.71 5.19 -3.80
N GLY A 166 -14.90 6.23 -3.93
CA GLY A 166 -15.19 7.55 -3.37
C GLY A 166 -16.52 8.13 -3.87
N LEU A 167 -16.89 7.90 -5.14
CA LEU A 167 -18.15 8.38 -5.71
C LEU A 167 -19.37 7.60 -5.20
N VAL A 168 -19.26 6.26 -5.07
CA VAL A 168 -20.44 5.42 -4.88
C VAL A 168 -20.65 4.96 -3.43
N ALA A 169 -19.60 4.94 -2.60
CA ALA A 169 -19.68 4.32 -1.27
C ALA A 169 -20.69 5.02 -0.37
N LEU A 170 -20.57 6.31 -0.16
CA LEU A 170 -21.47 7.06 0.71
C LEU A 170 -22.92 7.09 0.20
N PRO A 171 -23.19 7.34 -1.08
CA PRO A 171 -24.55 7.21 -1.64
C PRO A 171 -25.18 5.83 -1.41
N ILE A 172 -24.44 4.73 -1.59
CA ILE A 172 -24.95 3.38 -1.35
C ILE A 172 -25.27 3.17 0.14
N ILE A 173 -24.35 3.56 1.04
CA ILE A 173 -24.56 3.45 2.49
C ILE A 173 -25.84 4.20 2.88
N ASN A 174 -26.01 5.46 2.46
CA ASN A 174 -27.14 6.27 2.80
C ASN A 174 -28.46 5.71 2.24
N ALA A 175 -28.48 5.31 0.97
CA ALA A 175 -29.67 4.77 0.33
C ALA A 175 -30.17 3.46 0.99
N VAL A 176 -29.26 2.63 1.49
CA VAL A 176 -29.64 1.42 2.24
C VAL A 176 -30.10 1.76 3.64
N ASN A 177 -29.39 2.65 4.34
CA ASN A 177 -29.74 3.08 5.70
C ASN A 177 -31.13 3.76 5.75
N GLU A 178 -31.45 4.60 4.76
CA GLU A 178 -32.79 5.22 4.63
C GLU A 178 -33.92 4.18 4.48
N LYS A 179 -33.66 3.10 3.73
CA LYS A 179 -34.65 2.03 3.51
C LYS A 179 -34.80 1.10 4.72
N THR A 180 -33.71 0.84 5.44
CA THR A 180 -33.69 -0.15 6.54
C THR A 180 -33.88 0.46 7.90
N GLY A 181 -33.69 1.77 8.05
CA GLY A 181 -33.76 2.49 9.33
C GLY A 181 -32.58 2.21 10.26
N THR A 182 -31.52 1.54 9.80
CA THR A 182 -30.37 1.17 10.61
C THR A 182 -29.07 1.58 9.95
N LEU A 183 -28.15 2.19 10.71
CA LEU A 183 -26.86 2.66 10.18
C LEU A 183 -25.93 1.51 9.75
N THR A 184 -26.05 0.33 10.34
CA THR A 184 -25.17 -0.82 10.08
C THR A 184 -25.42 -1.49 8.73
N GLN A 185 -26.67 -1.50 8.26
CA GLN A 185 -27.09 -2.22 7.06
C GLN A 185 -26.44 -1.67 5.78
N GLY A 186 -26.24 -0.36 5.70
CA GLY A 186 -25.57 0.28 4.55
C GLY A 186 -24.11 -0.14 4.42
N TYR A 187 -23.39 -0.20 5.53
CA TYR A 187 -22.01 -0.69 5.57
C TYR A 187 -21.91 -2.16 5.18
N PHE A 188 -22.80 -2.99 5.72
CA PHE A 188 -22.88 -4.41 5.38
C PHE A 188 -23.13 -4.61 3.88
N ALA A 189 -24.15 -3.96 3.33
CA ALA A 189 -24.52 -4.07 1.92
C ALA A 189 -23.37 -3.64 0.98
N LEU A 190 -22.71 -2.51 1.28
CA LEU A 190 -21.55 -2.05 0.52
C LEU A 190 -20.40 -3.06 0.59
N THR A 191 -20.13 -3.63 1.78
CA THR A 191 -19.08 -4.63 1.96
C THR A 191 -19.35 -5.90 1.17
N VAL A 192 -20.59 -6.36 1.14
CA VAL A 192 -21.00 -7.52 0.33
C VAL A 192 -20.79 -7.26 -1.16
N ILE A 193 -21.20 -6.07 -1.65
CA ILE A 193 -20.97 -5.66 -3.05
C ILE A 193 -19.46 -5.67 -3.37
N CYS A 194 -18.64 -5.04 -2.53
CA CYS A 194 -17.20 -4.99 -2.70
C CYS A 194 -16.57 -6.40 -2.66
N GLY A 195 -17.03 -7.27 -1.75
CA GLY A 195 -16.58 -8.64 -1.62
C GLY A 195 -16.91 -9.50 -2.84
N VAL A 196 -18.12 -9.39 -3.37
CA VAL A 196 -18.53 -10.09 -4.61
C VAL A 196 -17.67 -9.65 -5.80
N LEU A 197 -17.44 -8.35 -5.94
CA LEU A 197 -16.55 -7.82 -6.98
C LEU A 197 -15.13 -8.35 -6.82
N TYR A 198 -14.61 -8.41 -5.60
CA TYR A 198 -13.28 -8.95 -5.30
C TYR A 198 -13.16 -10.42 -5.71
N ILE A 199 -14.14 -11.26 -5.35
CA ILE A 199 -14.19 -12.67 -5.74
C ILE A 199 -14.20 -12.80 -7.26
N ILE A 200 -15.08 -12.08 -7.96
CA ILE A 200 -15.19 -12.14 -9.43
C ILE A 200 -13.87 -11.72 -10.08
N GLY A 201 -13.28 -10.60 -9.69
CA GLY A 201 -12.06 -10.06 -10.29
C GLY A 201 -10.88 -11.04 -10.17
N TYR A 202 -10.71 -11.65 -9.00
CA TYR A 202 -9.63 -12.60 -8.77
C TYR A 202 -9.86 -13.96 -9.41
N LEU A 203 -11.11 -14.45 -9.46
CA LEU A 203 -11.43 -15.68 -10.19
C LEU A 203 -11.16 -15.51 -11.69
N LEU A 204 -11.51 -14.37 -12.29
CA LEU A 204 -11.21 -14.09 -13.69
C LEU A 204 -9.69 -14.12 -13.97
N LEU A 205 -8.89 -13.55 -13.07
CA LEU A 205 -7.44 -13.60 -13.18
C LEU A 205 -6.91 -15.02 -12.96
N ALA A 206 -7.40 -15.74 -11.95
CA ALA A 206 -7.01 -17.13 -11.68
C ALA A 206 -7.27 -18.05 -12.90
N PHE A 207 -8.43 -17.90 -13.54
CA PHE A 207 -8.71 -18.62 -14.79
C PHE A 207 -7.77 -18.22 -15.95
N THR A 208 -7.31 -16.97 -15.97
CA THR A 208 -6.41 -16.50 -17.04
C THR A 208 -5.00 -17.04 -16.87
N ILE A 209 -4.52 -17.21 -15.62
CA ILE A 209 -3.15 -17.76 -15.35
C ILE A 209 -3.11 -19.28 -15.24
N ARG A 210 -4.27 -19.93 -15.21
CA ARG A 210 -4.36 -21.39 -15.07
C ARG A 210 -3.52 -22.12 -16.12
N GLY A 211 -2.65 -23.01 -15.67
CA GLY A 211 -1.73 -23.77 -16.52
C GLY A 211 -0.40 -23.08 -16.85
N MET A 212 -0.27 -21.77 -16.61
CA MET A 212 1.00 -21.07 -16.78
C MET A 212 2.02 -21.45 -15.69
N GLU A 213 1.53 -21.75 -14.48
CA GLU A 213 2.36 -22.16 -13.34
C GLU A 213 3.07 -23.49 -13.55
N LYS A 214 2.39 -24.49 -14.13
CA LYS A 214 3.00 -25.81 -14.42
C LYS A 214 4.19 -25.66 -15.38
N ARG A 215 4.05 -24.81 -16.37
CA ARG A 215 5.13 -24.52 -17.31
C ARG A 215 6.31 -23.84 -16.62
N GLU A 216 6.06 -22.99 -15.62
CA GLU A 216 7.13 -22.35 -14.84
C GLU A 216 7.84 -23.35 -13.92
N GLU A 217 7.09 -24.21 -13.22
CA GLU A 217 7.67 -25.28 -12.39
C GLU A 217 8.54 -26.22 -13.23
N GLU A 218 8.12 -26.58 -14.42
CA GLU A 218 8.92 -27.37 -15.37
C GLU A 218 10.19 -26.64 -15.82
N LEU A 219 10.10 -25.33 -16.11
CA LEU A 219 11.24 -24.51 -16.50
C LEU A 219 12.22 -24.28 -15.33
N VAL A 220 11.71 -24.07 -14.12
CA VAL A 220 12.52 -23.92 -12.91
C VAL A 220 13.20 -25.25 -12.55
N ALA A 221 12.48 -26.37 -12.66
CA ALA A 221 13.05 -27.70 -12.46
C ALA A 221 14.14 -28.03 -13.49
N ALA A 222 13.91 -27.69 -14.76
CA ALA A 222 14.89 -27.84 -15.83
C ALA A 222 16.12 -26.93 -15.64
N ALA A 223 15.91 -25.69 -15.18
CA ALA A 223 16.99 -24.74 -14.84
C ALA A 223 17.76 -25.18 -13.60
N ALA A 224 17.08 -25.72 -12.57
CA ALA A 224 17.70 -26.27 -11.37
C ALA A 224 18.51 -27.52 -11.69
N ALA A 225 18.00 -28.41 -12.56
CA ALA A 225 18.74 -29.57 -13.04
C ALA A 225 20.00 -29.18 -13.84
N ARG A 226 19.91 -28.12 -14.67
CA ARG A 226 21.07 -27.54 -15.36
C ARG A 226 22.08 -26.91 -14.41
N LYS A 227 21.61 -26.09 -13.45
CA LYS A 227 22.46 -25.50 -12.39
C LYS A 227 23.10 -26.57 -11.50
N ALA A 228 22.40 -27.65 -11.17
CA ALA A 228 22.98 -28.77 -10.42
C ALA A 228 24.06 -29.49 -11.24
N ALA A 229 23.92 -29.54 -12.55
CA ALA A 229 24.94 -30.07 -13.46
C ALA A 229 26.13 -29.12 -13.66
N GLU A 230 25.93 -27.82 -13.54
CA GLU A 230 26.96 -26.77 -13.66
C GLU A 230 27.53 -26.30 -12.28
N ALA A 231 26.87 -26.61 -11.18
CA ALA A 231 27.23 -26.15 -9.84
C ALA A 231 28.37 -26.97 -9.22
N HIS A 232 29.57 -26.81 -9.76
CA HIS A 232 30.79 -27.12 -9.01
C HIS A 232 31.49 -25.87 -8.46
N ASN A 233 30.99 -24.66 -8.70
CA ASN A 233 31.58 -23.43 -8.18
C ASN A 233 30.55 -22.29 -8.14
N GLU A 234 29.90 -22.09 -7.02
CA GLU A 234 29.51 -20.77 -6.47
C GLU A 234 28.47 -20.94 -5.36
N LYS A 235 28.93 -21.12 -4.14
CA LYS A 235 28.13 -20.84 -2.94
C LYS A 235 28.02 -19.32 -2.81
N ALA A 236 26.95 -18.75 -3.35
CA ALA A 236 26.54 -17.41 -2.94
C ALA A 236 26.29 -17.43 -1.43
N ALA A 237 27.17 -16.81 -0.64
CA ALA A 237 27.09 -16.75 0.81
C ALA A 237 25.77 -16.07 1.19
N LYS A 238 24.83 -16.84 1.75
CA LYS A 238 23.64 -16.29 2.38
C LYS A 238 24.07 -15.50 3.60
N LEU A 239 23.90 -14.19 3.58
CA LEU A 239 24.16 -13.31 4.71
C LEU A 239 23.35 -13.80 5.93
N SER A 240 24.00 -13.93 7.09
CA SER A 240 23.34 -14.20 8.37
C SER A 240 22.41 -13.02 8.73
N GLY A 241 21.33 -13.27 9.47
CA GLY A 241 20.42 -12.21 9.92
C GLY A 241 21.12 -11.08 10.67
N LYS A 242 22.20 -11.37 11.40
CA LYS A 242 23.04 -10.37 12.08
C LYS A 242 23.82 -9.52 11.08
N GLU A 243 24.34 -10.11 10.02
CA GLU A 243 25.06 -9.40 8.95
C GLU A 243 24.11 -8.56 8.12
N MET A 244 22.86 -9.01 7.92
CA MET A 244 21.81 -8.22 7.29
C MET A 244 21.48 -6.95 8.09
N LEU A 245 21.31 -7.07 9.42
CA LEU A 245 21.08 -5.94 10.30
C LEU A 245 22.28 -4.98 10.33
N GLN A 246 23.49 -5.48 10.40
CA GLN A 246 24.71 -4.68 10.34
C GLN A 246 24.83 -3.95 8.99
N SER A 247 24.49 -4.62 7.88
CA SER A 247 24.46 -4.00 6.55
C SER A 247 23.42 -2.90 6.46
N PHE A 248 22.24 -3.07 7.07
CA PHE A 248 21.20 -2.05 7.13
C PHE A 248 21.66 -0.81 7.90
N PHE A 249 22.05 -0.96 9.17
CA PHE A 249 22.47 0.17 10.00
C PHE A 249 23.80 0.78 9.54
N GLY A 250 24.65 0.03 8.87
CA GLY A 250 25.88 0.53 8.24
C GLY A 250 25.66 1.35 6.96
N ASN A 251 24.42 1.33 6.40
CA ASN A 251 24.03 2.05 5.22
C ASN A 251 23.16 3.28 5.58
N GLY A 252 23.78 4.38 5.98
CA GLY A 252 23.08 5.61 6.38
C GLY A 252 22.03 6.10 5.36
N PRO A 253 22.32 6.17 4.04
CA PRO A 253 21.32 6.48 3.03
C PRO A 253 20.08 5.56 3.04
N LEU A 254 20.26 4.26 3.26
CA LEU A 254 19.18 3.28 3.31
C LEU A 254 18.32 3.49 4.56
N VAL A 255 18.93 3.71 5.72
CA VAL A 255 18.21 4.03 6.97
C VAL A 255 17.39 5.30 6.79
N ALA A 256 17.98 6.36 6.22
CA ALA A 256 17.29 7.61 5.96
C ALA A 256 16.09 7.41 5.00
N LEU A 257 16.23 6.62 3.94
CA LEU A 257 15.15 6.30 3.02
C LEU A 257 14.02 5.53 3.70
N THR A 258 14.34 4.53 4.51
CA THR A 258 13.37 3.70 5.23
C THR A 258 12.55 4.55 6.20
N LEU A 259 13.21 5.42 6.97
CA LEU A 259 12.53 6.34 7.90
C LEU A 259 11.72 7.39 7.15
N MET A 260 12.26 8.02 6.11
CA MET A 260 11.53 8.97 5.27
C MET A 260 10.26 8.33 4.71
N GLN A 261 10.37 7.12 4.18
CA GLN A 261 9.24 6.39 3.62
C GLN A 261 8.18 6.04 4.68
N LEU A 262 8.61 5.68 5.90
CA LEU A 262 7.70 5.45 7.02
C LEU A 262 6.84 6.69 7.32
N PHE A 263 7.48 7.85 7.49
CA PHE A 263 6.75 9.09 7.76
C PHE A 263 5.91 9.56 6.57
N THR A 264 6.33 9.28 5.35
CA THR A 264 5.53 9.54 4.14
C THR A 264 4.25 8.69 4.13
N TRP A 265 4.32 7.41 4.49
CA TRP A 265 3.16 6.52 4.62
C TRP A 265 2.26 6.90 5.79
N LEU A 266 2.83 7.31 6.94
CA LEU A 266 2.06 7.81 8.09
C LEU A 266 1.27 9.08 7.73
N CYS A 267 1.89 10.02 7.02
CA CYS A 267 1.20 11.20 6.48
C CYS A 267 0.00 10.86 5.60
N GLY A 268 0.04 9.73 4.89
CA GLY A 268 -1.08 9.25 4.07
C GLY A 268 -2.12 8.46 4.85
N PHE A 269 -1.69 7.43 5.58
CA PHE A 269 -2.60 6.44 6.17
C PHE A 269 -3.29 6.89 7.45
N VAL A 270 -2.62 7.65 8.32
CA VAL A 270 -3.24 8.11 9.57
C VAL A 270 -4.48 8.96 9.27
N PRO A 271 -4.42 10.02 8.44
CA PRO A 271 -5.62 10.79 8.14
C PRO A 271 -6.69 10.00 7.38
N MET A 272 -6.32 9.01 6.57
CA MET A 272 -7.31 8.17 5.89
C MET A 272 -8.28 7.48 6.86
N GLY A 273 -7.78 6.99 8.01
CA GLY A 273 -8.60 6.41 9.06
C GLY A 273 -9.56 7.40 9.74
N PHE A 274 -9.24 8.70 9.68
CA PHE A 274 -10.05 9.76 10.26
C PHE A 274 -10.87 10.57 9.23
N THR A 275 -10.92 10.12 7.97
CA THR A 275 -11.59 10.91 6.92
C THR A 275 -13.07 11.17 7.21
N VAL A 276 -13.81 10.16 7.68
CA VAL A 276 -15.23 10.31 8.06
C VAL A 276 -15.39 11.31 9.20
N TYR A 277 -14.59 11.17 10.25
CA TYR A 277 -14.64 12.08 11.41
C TYR A 277 -14.27 13.51 11.03
N PHE A 278 -13.29 13.69 10.16
CA PHE A 278 -12.88 15.01 9.69
C PHE A 278 -14.00 15.70 8.90
N PHE A 279 -14.63 15.00 7.95
CA PHE A 279 -15.73 15.57 7.17
C PHE A 279 -17.01 15.77 7.99
N ARG A 280 -17.29 14.86 8.96
CA ARG A 280 -18.46 14.97 9.84
C ARG A 280 -18.27 16.01 10.94
N CYS A 281 -17.17 15.93 11.71
CA CYS A 281 -16.98 16.71 12.91
C CYS A 281 -16.27 18.05 12.65
N SER A 282 -15.23 18.06 11.80
CA SER A 282 -14.43 19.28 11.61
C SER A 282 -14.97 20.19 10.53
N LEU A 283 -15.44 19.62 9.42
CA LEU A 283 -15.93 20.40 8.29
C LEU A 283 -17.47 20.54 8.26
N GLY A 284 -18.21 19.65 8.92
CA GLY A 284 -19.68 19.62 8.86
C GLY A 284 -20.23 19.36 7.45
N ALA A 285 -19.47 18.70 6.59
CA ALA A 285 -19.75 18.57 5.17
C ALA A 285 -19.56 17.13 4.66
N MET A 286 -20.23 16.16 5.28
CA MET A 286 -20.08 14.74 5.00
C MET A 286 -20.29 14.40 3.52
N ALA A 287 -21.26 15.04 2.85
CA ALA A 287 -21.52 14.82 1.42
C ALA A 287 -20.33 15.18 0.52
N MET A 288 -19.46 16.11 0.94
CA MET A 288 -18.28 16.52 0.19
C MET A 288 -17.11 15.51 0.28
N MET A 289 -17.18 14.53 1.19
CA MET A 289 -16.17 13.48 1.31
C MET A 289 -16.01 12.69 0.00
N SER A 290 -17.11 12.38 -0.67
CA SER A 290 -17.09 11.67 -1.97
C SER A 290 -16.30 12.44 -3.02
N LEU A 291 -16.54 13.75 -3.16
CA LEU A 291 -15.81 14.62 -4.08
C LEU A 291 -14.31 14.68 -3.72
N PHE A 292 -13.98 14.79 -2.44
CA PHE A 292 -12.61 14.85 -1.96
C PHE A 292 -11.82 13.57 -2.26
N VAL A 293 -12.34 12.41 -1.87
CA VAL A 293 -11.66 11.11 -2.06
C VAL A 293 -11.48 10.82 -3.55
N SER A 294 -12.54 10.99 -4.33
CA SER A 294 -12.52 10.76 -5.78
C SER A 294 -11.62 11.75 -6.50
N GLY A 295 -11.75 13.04 -6.21
CA GLY A 295 -10.93 14.08 -6.84
C GLY A 295 -9.44 13.89 -6.58
N ARG A 296 -9.05 13.56 -5.35
CA ARG A 296 -7.65 13.29 -5.01
C ARG A 296 -7.10 12.03 -5.68
N SER A 297 -7.92 10.99 -5.82
CA SER A 297 -7.50 9.76 -6.50
C SER A 297 -7.28 10.00 -7.99
N LEU A 298 -8.19 10.72 -8.62
CA LEU A 298 -8.08 11.13 -10.01
C LEU A 298 -6.84 12.02 -10.26
N ALA A 299 -6.61 13.01 -9.39
CA ALA A 299 -5.42 13.86 -9.44
C ALA A 299 -4.12 13.06 -9.30
N GLY A 300 -4.09 12.05 -8.41
CA GLY A 300 -2.96 11.14 -8.27
C GLY A 300 -2.65 10.34 -9.53
N MET A 301 -3.69 9.92 -10.25
CA MET A 301 -3.53 9.26 -11.55
C MET A 301 -2.97 10.22 -12.60
N PHE A 302 -3.50 11.43 -12.71
CA PHE A 302 -3.01 12.44 -13.66
C PHE A 302 -1.59 12.94 -13.32
N ALA A 303 -1.18 12.91 -12.05
CA ALA A 303 0.18 13.25 -11.64
C ALA A 303 1.26 12.41 -12.35
N MET A 304 0.92 11.16 -12.76
CA MET A 304 1.85 10.30 -13.52
C MET A 304 2.24 10.92 -14.86
N PHE A 305 1.33 11.63 -15.53
CA PHE A 305 1.62 12.29 -16.80
C PHE A 305 2.51 13.54 -16.63
N LEU A 306 2.54 14.13 -15.44
CA LEU A 306 3.43 15.24 -15.12
C LEU A 306 4.88 14.78 -14.81
N PHE A 307 5.08 13.51 -14.51
CA PHE A 307 6.40 13.01 -14.13
C PHE A 307 7.52 13.27 -15.15
N PRO A 308 7.35 13.00 -16.46
CA PRO A 308 8.37 13.32 -17.46
C PRO A 308 8.68 14.82 -17.56
N VAL A 309 7.68 15.69 -17.36
CA VAL A 309 7.85 17.14 -17.35
C VAL A 309 8.71 17.55 -16.17
N TYR A 310 8.43 16.99 -14.98
CA TYR A 310 9.24 17.25 -13.78
C TYR A 310 10.66 16.72 -13.89
N GLN A 311 10.88 15.56 -14.51
CA GLN A 311 12.23 15.06 -14.78
C GLN A 311 13.04 16.03 -15.61
N LYS A 312 12.45 16.62 -16.65
CA LYS A 312 13.10 17.66 -17.47
C LYS A 312 13.34 18.94 -16.67
N LEU A 313 12.34 19.43 -15.91
CA LEU A 313 12.40 20.64 -15.10
C LEU A 313 13.53 20.57 -14.06
N PHE A 314 13.67 19.43 -13.37
CA PHE A 314 14.68 19.20 -12.34
C PHE A 314 16.00 18.62 -12.92
N LYS A 315 16.16 18.57 -14.25
CA LYS A 315 17.35 18.04 -14.94
C LYS A 315 17.77 16.66 -14.43
N GLY A 316 16.80 15.78 -14.16
CA GLY A 316 17.01 14.43 -13.63
C GLY A 316 17.36 14.33 -12.14
N ASN A 317 17.48 15.46 -11.41
CA ASN A 317 17.81 15.42 -9.99
C ASN A 317 16.60 14.95 -9.14
N LYS A 318 16.57 13.64 -8.85
CA LYS A 318 15.51 12.96 -8.11
C LYS A 318 15.29 13.57 -6.72
N LYS A 319 16.37 13.88 -6.00
CA LYS A 319 16.30 14.42 -4.63
C LYS A 319 15.66 15.80 -4.61
N ARG A 320 16.09 16.72 -5.49
CA ARG A 320 15.49 18.07 -5.59
C ARG A 320 14.03 17.99 -5.96
N MET A 321 13.68 17.15 -6.92
CA MET A 321 12.29 16.93 -7.32
C MET A 321 11.42 16.47 -6.14
N LEU A 322 11.84 15.44 -5.39
CA LEU A 322 11.10 14.93 -4.22
C LEU A 322 10.95 16.00 -3.14
N LEU A 323 12.04 16.71 -2.80
CA LEU A 323 12.02 17.75 -1.76
C LEU A 323 11.09 18.91 -2.12
N THR A 324 11.11 19.38 -3.38
CA THR A 324 10.23 20.46 -3.83
C THR A 324 8.76 20.04 -3.83
N CYS A 325 8.46 18.84 -4.34
CA CYS A 325 7.10 18.30 -4.33
C CYS A 325 6.55 18.13 -2.90
N ASN A 326 7.35 17.61 -1.97
CA ASN A 326 6.94 17.47 -0.58
C ASN A 326 6.76 18.83 0.10
N LEU A 327 7.58 19.82 -0.21
CA LEU A 327 7.45 21.17 0.34
C LEU A 327 6.10 21.81 -0.03
N ILE A 328 5.60 21.58 -1.25
CA ILE A 328 4.26 22.01 -1.66
C ILE A 328 3.19 21.41 -0.76
N SER A 329 3.27 20.11 -0.47
CA SER A 329 2.33 19.43 0.42
C SER A 329 2.41 19.95 1.87
N ILE A 330 3.63 20.14 2.39
CA ILE A 330 3.87 20.66 3.74
C ILE A 330 3.27 22.07 3.86
N ALA A 331 3.61 22.96 2.92
CA ALA A 331 3.09 24.33 2.90
C ALA A 331 1.55 24.33 2.93
N TRP A 332 0.92 23.44 2.12
CA TRP A 332 -0.53 23.34 2.10
C TRP A 332 -1.13 22.91 3.44
N TYR A 333 -0.58 21.88 4.11
CA TYR A 333 -1.08 21.41 5.40
C TYR A 333 -1.03 22.54 6.46
N PHE A 334 0.10 23.29 6.55
CA PHE A 334 0.25 24.37 7.49
C PHE A 334 -0.64 25.58 7.13
N ILE A 335 -0.67 25.98 5.86
CA ILE A 335 -1.54 27.09 5.40
C ILE A 335 -2.99 26.80 5.73
N PHE A 336 -3.47 25.59 5.41
CA PHE A 336 -4.85 25.23 5.69
C PHE A 336 -5.15 25.17 7.20
N TYR A 337 -4.23 24.64 7.99
CA TYR A 337 -4.40 24.59 9.44
C TYR A 337 -4.57 25.97 10.07
N PHE A 338 -3.77 26.94 9.66
CA PHE A 338 -3.82 28.30 10.23
C PHE A 338 -4.91 29.19 9.62
N LEU A 339 -5.12 29.13 8.31
CA LEU A 339 -6.08 30.02 7.64
C LEU A 339 -7.53 29.51 7.69
N ARG A 340 -7.77 28.23 8.02
CA ARG A 340 -9.12 27.67 8.16
C ARG A 340 -10.01 27.96 6.95
N CYS A 341 -9.52 27.73 5.74
CA CYS A 341 -10.26 27.97 4.49
C CYS A 341 -11.60 27.22 4.48
N ASN A 342 -12.54 27.67 3.67
CA ASN A 342 -13.81 26.97 3.50
C ASN A 342 -13.63 25.56 2.88
N VAL A 343 -14.63 24.70 3.07
CA VAL A 343 -14.60 23.27 2.65
C VAL A 343 -14.28 23.11 1.18
N MET A 344 -14.88 23.93 0.30
CA MET A 344 -14.66 23.83 -1.14
C MET A 344 -13.22 24.21 -1.52
N ALA A 345 -12.69 25.30 -0.93
CA ALA A 345 -11.29 25.68 -1.12
C ALA A 345 -10.33 24.57 -0.66
N TYR A 346 -10.61 23.95 0.49
CA TYR A 346 -9.84 22.81 0.97
C TYR A 346 -9.81 21.65 -0.03
N ILE A 347 -10.96 21.26 -0.56
CA ILE A 347 -11.09 20.17 -1.51
C ILE A 347 -10.31 20.47 -2.79
N VAL A 348 -10.58 21.63 -3.40
CA VAL A 348 -9.96 22.02 -4.67
C VAL A 348 -8.44 22.09 -4.54
N VAL A 349 -7.93 22.78 -3.50
CA VAL A 349 -6.48 22.92 -3.34
C VAL A 349 -5.83 21.58 -2.97
N SER A 350 -6.50 20.74 -2.17
CA SER A 350 -5.99 19.38 -1.87
C SER A 350 -5.86 18.51 -3.12
N ILE A 351 -6.80 18.63 -4.08
CA ILE A 351 -6.75 17.96 -5.38
C ILE A 351 -5.57 18.49 -6.20
N LEU A 352 -5.40 19.81 -6.27
CA LEU A 352 -4.29 20.44 -6.99
C LEU A 352 -2.93 20.08 -6.37
N VAL A 353 -2.82 20.10 -5.05
CA VAL A 353 -1.60 19.67 -4.34
C VAL A 353 -1.27 18.21 -4.65
N ARG A 354 -2.27 17.32 -4.68
CA ARG A 354 -2.06 15.92 -5.05
C ARG A 354 -1.55 15.76 -6.48
N LEU A 355 -2.08 16.58 -7.41
CA LEU A 355 -1.67 16.60 -8.81
C LEU A 355 -0.20 17.05 -8.95
N PHE A 356 0.15 18.19 -8.36
CA PHE A 356 1.47 18.81 -8.53
C PHE A 356 2.57 18.24 -7.62
N ALA A 357 2.23 17.76 -6.42
CA ALA A 357 3.20 17.12 -5.54
C ALA A 357 3.38 15.61 -5.80
N GLY A 358 2.41 14.96 -6.45
CA GLY A 358 2.43 13.52 -6.74
C GLY A 358 3.68 13.01 -7.47
N PRO A 359 4.20 13.71 -8.50
CA PRO A 359 5.38 13.25 -9.25
C PRO A 359 6.62 12.99 -8.40
N GLY A 360 6.81 13.71 -7.28
CA GLY A 360 7.97 13.54 -6.40
C GLY A 360 8.13 12.11 -5.86
N ALA A 361 7.02 11.49 -5.48
CA ALA A 361 7.01 10.15 -4.89
C ALA A 361 7.35 9.02 -5.89
N MET A 362 7.28 9.26 -7.18
CA MET A 362 7.50 8.24 -8.22
C MET A 362 8.95 7.76 -8.32
N ASN A 363 9.90 8.52 -7.77
CA ASN A 363 11.32 8.15 -7.76
C ASN A 363 11.71 7.23 -6.59
N THR A 364 10.79 6.84 -5.72
CA THR A 364 11.12 6.12 -4.48
C THR A 364 11.90 4.83 -4.74
N LEU A 365 11.49 4.03 -5.71
CA LEU A 365 12.18 2.79 -6.07
C LEU A 365 13.61 3.04 -6.58
N ALA A 366 13.82 4.13 -7.32
CA ALA A 366 15.13 4.52 -7.81
C ALA A 366 16.08 4.90 -6.67
N PHE A 367 15.60 5.54 -5.60
CA PHE A 367 16.42 5.81 -4.41
C PHE A 367 16.86 4.53 -3.69
N TYR A 368 16.00 3.50 -3.61
CA TYR A 368 16.39 2.20 -3.04
C TYR A 368 17.43 1.50 -3.92
N ALA A 369 17.33 1.61 -5.25
CA ALA A 369 18.35 1.08 -6.16
C ALA A 369 19.71 1.80 -5.98
N ASP A 370 19.70 3.13 -5.80
CA ASP A 370 20.91 3.90 -5.49
C ASP A 370 21.55 3.49 -4.16
N ALA A 371 20.71 3.26 -3.12
CA ALA A 371 21.18 2.78 -1.82
C ALA A 371 21.73 1.33 -1.89
N ALA A 372 21.22 0.50 -2.78
CA ALA A 372 21.76 -0.83 -3.05
C ALA A 372 23.13 -0.76 -3.72
N THR A 373 23.30 0.16 -4.68
CA THR A 373 24.61 0.42 -5.31
C THR A 373 25.63 0.90 -4.28
N TYR A 374 25.22 1.79 -3.38
CA TYR A 374 26.07 2.24 -2.27
C TYR A 374 26.48 1.09 -1.33
N ALA A 375 25.54 0.21 -0.98
CA ALA A 375 25.83 -0.96 -0.14
C ALA A 375 26.86 -1.86 -0.82
N GLN A 376 26.69 -2.20 -2.09
CA GLN A 376 27.62 -3.02 -2.87
C GLN A 376 29.00 -2.37 -2.99
N TRP A 377 29.05 -1.06 -3.24
CA TRP A 377 30.31 -0.31 -3.32
C TRP A 377 31.09 -0.38 -2.00
N LYS A 378 30.38 -0.25 -0.85
CA LYS A 378 30.97 -0.20 0.48
C LYS A 378 31.41 -1.58 0.99
N THR A 379 30.62 -2.63 0.73
CA THR A 379 30.84 -3.99 1.29
C THR A 379 31.51 -4.94 0.32
N GLY A 380 31.49 -4.65 -0.98
CA GLY A 380 31.93 -5.56 -2.04
C GLY A 380 30.95 -6.71 -2.32
N ALA A 381 29.96 -6.95 -1.47
CA ALA A 381 28.95 -7.99 -1.64
C ALA A 381 27.69 -7.48 -2.33
N ASP A 382 27.09 -8.28 -3.22
CA ASP A 382 25.80 -7.94 -3.82
C ASP A 382 24.67 -8.14 -2.82
N SER A 383 24.18 -7.01 -2.27
CA SER A 383 23.06 -6.96 -1.32
C SER A 383 21.78 -6.37 -1.93
N ARG A 384 21.69 -6.28 -3.27
CA ARG A 384 20.55 -5.64 -3.97
C ARG A 384 19.23 -6.25 -3.59
N ALA A 385 19.12 -7.59 -3.59
CA ALA A 385 17.89 -8.28 -3.23
C ALA A 385 17.43 -7.94 -1.80
N PHE A 386 18.37 -7.89 -0.86
CA PHE A 386 18.09 -7.50 0.53
C PHE A 386 17.60 -6.06 0.62
N VAL A 387 18.32 -5.09 0.03
CA VAL A 387 17.93 -3.68 0.06
C VAL A 387 16.56 -3.46 -0.56
N MET A 388 16.26 -4.13 -1.68
CA MET A 388 14.96 -4.02 -2.34
C MET A 388 13.82 -4.65 -1.53
N SER A 389 14.09 -5.70 -0.73
CA SER A 389 13.08 -6.28 0.17
C SER A 389 12.68 -5.33 1.28
N LEU A 390 13.57 -4.43 1.71
CA LEU A 390 13.28 -3.43 2.74
C LEU A 390 12.30 -2.33 2.29
N TYR A 391 12.04 -2.20 0.97
CA TYR A 391 11.10 -1.23 0.42
C TYR A 391 9.67 -1.36 0.98
N THR A 392 9.24 -2.57 1.33
CA THR A 392 7.87 -2.84 1.80
C THR A 392 7.70 -2.69 3.32
N ILE A 393 8.78 -2.74 4.09
CA ILE A 393 8.73 -2.68 5.57
C ILE A 393 8.11 -1.37 6.08
N PRO A 394 8.49 -0.16 5.59
CA PRO A 394 7.89 1.09 6.03
C PRO A 394 6.38 1.15 5.82
N LEU A 395 5.88 0.58 4.73
CA LEU A 395 4.45 0.50 4.42
C LEU A 395 3.70 -0.30 5.49
N LYS A 396 4.19 -1.51 5.79
CA LYS A 396 3.56 -2.40 6.79
C LYS A 396 3.64 -1.83 8.20
N LEU A 397 4.76 -1.23 8.55
CA LEU A 397 4.93 -0.55 9.84
C LEU A 397 4.00 0.68 9.96
N ALA A 398 3.80 1.44 8.89
CA ALA A 398 2.88 2.57 8.88
C ALA A 398 1.41 2.13 9.06
N LEU A 399 1.01 1.00 8.47
CA LEU A 399 -0.33 0.43 8.66
C LEU A 399 -0.55 -0.03 10.11
N LEU A 400 0.46 -0.66 10.72
CA LEU A 400 0.45 -1.01 12.15
C LEU A 400 0.29 0.24 13.03
N ILE A 401 1.14 1.25 12.83
CA ILE A 401 1.11 2.50 13.60
C ILE A 401 -0.23 3.22 13.38
N ARG A 402 -0.81 3.22 12.17
CA ARG A 402 -2.14 3.75 11.90
C ARG A 402 -3.20 3.13 12.80
N GLY A 403 -3.25 1.79 12.89
CA GLY A 403 -4.23 1.09 13.73
C GLY A 403 -4.11 1.47 15.20
N VAL A 404 -2.87 1.49 15.72
CA VAL A 404 -2.58 1.91 17.12
C VAL A 404 -2.97 3.37 17.34
N LEU A 405 -2.56 4.28 16.44
CA LEU A 405 -2.86 5.71 16.60
C LEU A 405 -4.36 6.00 16.47
N THR A 406 -5.07 5.32 15.58
CA THR A 406 -6.51 5.53 15.41
C THR A 406 -7.26 5.20 16.69
N SER A 407 -7.03 4.03 17.28
CA SER A 407 -7.67 3.64 18.53
C SER A 407 -7.21 4.51 19.71
N ALA A 408 -5.90 4.80 19.83
CA ALA A 408 -5.37 5.63 20.92
C ALA A 408 -5.94 7.04 20.90
N ILE A 409 -6.08 7.67 19.75
CA ILE A 409 -6.66 9.00 19.60
C ILE A 409 -8.14 9.00 19.96
N LEU A 410 -8.92 8.02 19.50
CA LEU A 410 -10.35 7.90 19.84
C LEU A 410 -10.56 7.71 21.35
N VAL A 411 -9.73 6.86 21.99
CA VAL A 411 -9.77 6.67 23.45
C VAL A 411 -9.36 7.93 24.20
N ALA A 412 -8.28 8.59 23.79
CA ALA A 412 -7.80 9.82 24.43
C ALA A 412 -8.81 10.98 24.35
N LEU A 413 -9.61 11.01 23.29
CA LEU A 413 -10.68 11.99 23.11
C LEU A 413 -11.97 11.60 23.83
N ASN A 414 -12.05 10.42 24.44
CA ASN A 414 -13.32 9.84 24.95
C ASN A 414 -14.42 10.00 23.91
N TYR A 415 -14.13 9.60 22.64
CA TYR A 415 -15.05 9.83 21.54
C TYR A 415 -16.40 9.15 21.77
N ASP A 416 -17.47 9.95 21.77
CA ASP A 416 -18.86 9.51 21.89
C ASP A 416 -19.66 10.01 20.68
N PRO A 417 -20.16 9.13 19.82
CA PRO A 417 -20.95 9.51 18.65
C PRO A 417 -22.31 10.14 18.99
N GLY A 418 -22.77 10.02 20.25
CA GLY A 418 -24.00 10.63 20.77
C GLY A 418 -23.84 12.13 21.08
N LEU A 419 -22.61 12.63 21.20
CA LEU A 419 -22.35 14.05 21.40
C LEU A 419 -22.38 14.82 20.07
N GLU A 420 -22.60 16.14 20.17
CA GLU A 420 -22.55 16.98 18.98
C GLU A 420 -21.20 16.85 18.26
N PRO A 421 -21.20 16.64 16.93
CA PRO A 421 -19.96 16.52 16.15
C PRO A 421 -19.02 17.72 16.31
N SER A 422 -19.55 18.90 16.57
CA SER A 422 -18.79 20.15 16.84
C SER A 422 -17.85 20.05 18.03
N THR A 423 -18.15 19.21 19.02
CA THR A 423 -17.32 18.95 20.21
C THR A 423 -15.92 18.44 19.81
N TYR A 424 -15.84 17.64 18.76
CA TYR A 424 -14.59 17.04 18.28
C TYR A 424 -13.96 17.78 17.10
N LYS A 425 -14.42 18.98 16.77
CA LYS A 425 -13.98 19.76 15.61
C LYS A 425 -12.47 19.98 15.60
N GLU A 426 -11.94 20.54 16.68
CA GLU A 426 -10.52 20.88 16.77
C GLU A 426 -9.60 19.66 16.85
N PRO A 427 -9.89 18.64 17.68
CA PRO A 427 -9.06 17.45 17.74
C PRO A 427 -8.94 16.72 16.38
N PHE A 428 -10.04 16.49 15.68
CA PHE A 428 -9.98 15.82 14.39
C PHE A 428 -9.38 16.72 13.30
N PHE A 429 -9.55 18.04 13.41
CA PHE A 429 -8.87 18.97 12.51
C PHE A 429 -7.35 18.92 12.70
N PHE A 430 -6.89 18.87 13.96
CA PHE A 430 -5.48 18.68 14.29
C PHE A 430 -4.92 17.38 13.72
N VAL A 431 -5.58 16.25 13.99
CA VAL A 431 -5.13 14.93 13.55
C VAL A 431 -5.08 14.83 12.04
N TYR A 432 -6.10 15.35 11.37
CA TYR A 432 -6.21 15.22 9.91
C TYR A 432 -5.24 16.13 9.15
N VAL A 433 -5.07 17.35 9.62
CA VAL A 433 -4.32 18.39 8.91
C VAL A 433 -2.92 18.58 9.48
N LEU A 434 -2.82 18.97 10.76
CA LEU A 434 -1.53 19.34 11.34
C LEU A 434 -0.61 18.15 11.57
N LEU A 435 -1.14 17.05 12.09
CA LEU A 435 -0.35 15.83 12.31
C LEU A 435 0.18 15.28 10.96
N SER A 436 -0.63 15.35 9.89
CA SER A 436 -0.19 15.00 8.53
C SER A 436 0.93 15.92 8.05
N GLY A 437 0.81 17.21 8.30
CA GLY A 437 1.86 18.20 8.00
C GLY A 437 3.15 17.93 8.77
N ILE A 438 3.06 17.56 10.06
CA ILE A 438 4.22 17.21 10.89
C ILE A 438 4.91 15.95 10.34
N PHE A 439 4.18 14.89 10.03
CA PHE A 439 4.78 13.69 9.43
C PHE A 439 5.46 13.98 8.09
N SER A 440 4.83 14.79 7.24
CA SER A 440 5.42 15.21 5.96
C SER A 440 6.69 16.03 6.17
N LEU A 441 6.71 16.94 7.17
CA LEU A 441 7.88 17.73 7.51
C LEU A 441 9.03 16.86 8.03
N ILE A 442 8.74 15.90 8.91
CA ILE A 442 9.75 14.95 9.41
C ILE A 442 10.34 14.15 8.26
N ALA A 443 9.52 13.62 7.35
CA ALA A 443 9.97 12.91 6.16
C ALA A 443 10.88 13.79 5.29
N TRP A 444 10.51 15.05 5.10
CA TRP A 444 11.28 16.01 4.32
C TRP A 444 12.64 16.32 4.97
N LEU A 445 12.68 16.53 6.28
CA LEU A 445 13.92 16.78 7.05
C LEU A 445 14.86 15.56 7.00
N ILE A 446 14.33 14.36 7.15
CA ILE A 446 15.12 13.12 7.05
C ILE A 446 15.72 13.00 5.64
N MET A 447 14.96 13.27 4.60
CA MET A 447 15.47 13.23 3.23
C MET A 447 16.50 14.33 2.96
N LEU A 448 16.28 15.52 3.48
CA LEU A 448 17.18 16.66 3.32
C LEU A 448 18.56 16.37 3.94
N PHE A 449 18.58 15.95 5.19
CA PHE A 449 19.79 15.79 6.00
C PHE A 449 20.36 14.36 5.98
N GLY A 450 19.52 13.33 5.87
CA GLY A 450 19.96 11.94 5.97
C GLY A 450 20.40 11.29 4.65
N TYR A 451 19.88 11.76 3.52
CA TYR A 451 20.21 11.17 2.22
C TYR A 451 21.26 12.00 1.48
N HIS A 452 22.49 11.50 1.43
CA HIS A 452 23.65 12.22 0.88
C HIS A 452 24.13 11.73 -0.49
N LEU A 453 23.41 10.78 -1.13
CA LEU A 453 23.80 10.30 -2.45
C LEU A 453 23.32 11.27 -3.55
N SER A 454 24.28 11.76 -4.33
CA SER A 454 24.00 12.50 -5.57
C SER A 454 24.06 11.56 -6.77
N GLU A 455 23.37 11.92 -7.87
CA GLU A 455 23.37 11.15 -9.11
C GLU A 455 24.81 10.88 -9.61
N ALA A 456 25.67 11.91 -9.58
CA ALA A 456 27.06 11.81 -9.99
C ALA A 456 27.84 10.80 -9.13
N LYS A 457 27.63 10.83 -7.80
CA LYS A 457 28.28 9.89 -6.87
C LYS A 457 27.83 8.46 -7.09
N VAL A 458 26.55 8.24 -7.36
CA VAL A 458 26.01 6.89 -7.66
C VAL A 458 26.61 6.36 -8.96
N THR A 459 26.70 7.19 -10.00
CA THR A 459 27.32 6.81 -11.27
C THR A 459 28.79 6.45 -11.09
N GLN A 460 29.55 7.24 -10.32
CA GLN A 460 30.94 6.97 -10.01
C GLN A 460 31.10 5.62 -9.27
N MET A 461 30.29 5.37 -8.23
CA MET A 461 30.32 4.10 -7.49
C MET A 461 30.01 2.91 -8.38
N ALA A 462 29.06 3.04 -9.31
CA ALA A 462 28.73 1.98 -10.27
C ALA A 462 29.91 1.66 -11.19
N LEU A 463 30.65 2.66 -11.67
CA LEU A 463 31.86 2.49 -12.47
C LEU A 463 32.99 1.81 -11.67
N GLU A 464 33.20 2.22 -10.42
CA GLU A 464 34.21 1.61 -9.54
C GLU A 464 33.89 0.15 -9.24
N ILE A 465 32.61 -0.24 -9.03
CA ILE A 465 32.18 -1.62 -8.88
C ILE A 465 32.52 -2.43 -10.12
N GLN A 466 32.23 -1.89 -11.32
CA GLN A 466 32.52 -2.55 -12.58
C GLN A 466 34.03 -2.76 -12.78
N GLN A 467 34.86 -1.78 -12.47
CA GLN A 467 36.32 -1.90 -12.53
C GLN A 467 36.87 -2.96 -11.58
N ARG A 468 36.36 -3.02 -10.34
CA ARG A 468 36.75 -4.08 -9.38
C ARG A 468 36.40 -5.49 -9.89
N SER A 469 35.23 -5.66 -10.50
CA SER A 469 34.82 -6.96 -11.06
C SER A 469 35.67 -7.40 -12.24
N THR A 470 36.12 -6.47 -13.09
CA THR A 470 37.01 -6.76 -14.23
C THR A 470 38.42 -7.15 -13.75
N ASN A 471 38.95 -6.44 -12.75
CA ASN A 471 40.29 -6.74 -12.19
C ASN A 471 40.33 -8.03 -11.36
N SER A 472 39.20 -8.52 -10.84
CA SER A 472 39.12 -9.80 -10.11
C SER A 472 38.96 -11.02 -11.05
N SER A 473 38.67 -10.78 -12.34
CA SER A 473 38.52 -11.83 -13.36
C SER A 473 39.76 -12.00 -14.26
N THR A 474 40.77 -11.14 -14.09
CA THR A 474 42.13 -11.29 -14.65
C THR A 474 43.08 -11.84 -13.58
#